data_b18a2a3ee99b944ee4de2300be23519b
#
_entry.id   b18a2a3ee99b944ee4de2300be23519b
#
_cell.length_a   1.000
_cell.length_b   1.000
_cell.length_c   1.000
_cell.angle_alpha   90.00
_cell.angle_beta   90.00
_cell.angle_gamma   90.00
#
_symmetry.space_group_name_H-M   'P 1'
#
loop_
_entity.id
_entity.type
_entity.pdbx_description
1 polymer ?
#
loop_
_entity_poly.entity_id
_entity_poly.type
_entity_poly.pdbx_seq_one_letter_code
_entity_poly.pdbx_strand_id
1 'polypeptide(L)'
;AFNADDVVFNITRWCDRGAEGNSMASRFSALIDEATGKARDGAIVKVDDLTVQLNLSAPDIAIIPNMADYPALVVHRSYEETGSNLAANPIGTGPFELESHAVGSAARLVRRTNGAWWGGEVYLDAIEFTDLGNDPTVELNAWAAGDIDLNQQSSENFIDQLDAIGLTRNEIATANTVVARMNVQQEPYTDKRVRQAIQAAVDNAIVLELGISGRGSVAENHHVSPIHPEYAELPKQVRDPARAKALLEEAGKADYEFDLISIDQDYHQASCDAIAAQIRDAGINIKRTVIPGATFWNDWTKYPF
;
A
#
# COMPACT_ATOMS: atom_id res chain seq x y z
N ALA A 1 3.55 -27.90 13.24
CA ALA A 1 2.36 -27.16 13.63
C ALA A 1 2.76 -25.72 14.01
N PHE A 2 1.95 -24.75 13.65
CA PHE A 2 2.13 -23.37 14.08
C PHE A 2 1.87 -23.22 15.58
N ASN A 3 2.78 -22.56 16.29
CA ASN A 3 2.69 -22.38 17.73
C ASN A 3 3.29 -21.04 18.21
N ALA A 4 3.36 -20.83 19.51
CA ALA A 4 3.88 -19.60 20.11
C ALA A 4 5.35 -19.29 19.74
N ASP A 5 6.18 -20.29 19.43
CA ASP A 5 7.55 -20.04 18.97
C ASP A 5 7.58 -19.36 17.61
N ASP A 6 6.65 -19.71 16.71
CA ASP A 6 6.54 -19.05 15.40
C ASP A 6 6.05 -17.60 15.56
N VAL A 7 5.14 -17.34 16.51
CA VAL A 7 4.68 -15.98 16.82
C VAL A 7 5.80 -15.13 17.39
N VAL A 8 6.54 -15.64 18.38
CA VAL A 8 7.70 -14.95 18.98
C VAL A 8 8.74 -14.63 17.91
N PHE A 9 9.07 -15.60 17.05
CA PHE A 9 10.00 -15.42 15.95
C PHE A 9 9.58 -14.27 15.03
N ASN A 10 8.32 -14.27 14.57
CA ASN A 10 7.85 -13.27 13.62
C ASN A 10 7.76 -11.85 14.24
N ILE A 11 7.24 -11.71 15.45
CA ILE A 11 7.18 -10.40 16.11
C ILE A 11 8.58 -9.88 16.38
N THR A 12 9.52 -10.74 16.78
CA THR A 12 10.92 -10.35 16.97
C THR A 12 11.55 -9.85 15.66
N ARG A 13 11.33 -10.56 14.56
CA ARG A 13 11.77 -10.17 13.22
C ARG A 13 11.17 -8.83 12.79
N TRP A 14 9.89 -8.59 13.04
CA TRP A 14 9.23 -7.31 12.72
C TRP A 14 9.79 -6.14 13.53
N CYS A 15 10.32 -6.38 14.72
CA CYS A 15 10.92 -5.34 15.55
C CYS A 15 12.34 -4.93 15.12
N ASP A 16 12.97 -5.56 14.12
CA ASP A 16 14.33 -5.21 13.69
C ASP A 16 14.31 -4.03 12.71
N ARG A 17 14.65 -2.82 13.20
CA ARG A 17 14.76 -1.60 12.37
C ARG A 17 15.94 -1.65 11.39
N GLY A 18 16.92 -2.50 11.64
CA GLY A 18 18.09 -2.64 10.78
C GLY A 18 17.88 -3.58 9.59
N ALA A 19 16.80 -4.35 9.59
CA ALA A 19 16.51 -5.26 8.49
C ALA A 19 16.02 -4.49 7.26
N GLU A 20 16.68 -4.70 6.13
CA GLU A 20 16.35 -4.05 4.87
C GLU A 20 14.90 -4.39 4.44
N GLY A 21 14.16 -3.38 4.00
CA GLY A 21 12.75 -3.54 3.57
C GLY A 21 11.75 -3.79 4.71
N ASN A 22 12.16 -3.80 5.97
CA ASN A 22 11.27 -4.03 7.10
C ASN A 22 10.41 -2.78 7.42
N SER A 23 9.20 -2.72 6.86
CA SER A 23 8.23 -1.66 7.16
C SER A 23 7.44 -1.88 8.47
N MET A 24 7.54 -3.07 9.08
CA MET A 24 6.79 -3.40 10.31
C MET A 24 7.37 -2.74 11.56
N ALA A 25 8.67 -2.45 11.60
CA ALA A 25 9.32 -1.93 12.80
C ALA A 25 8.71 -0.60 13.30
N SER A 26 8.25 0.26 12.39
CA SER A 26 7.57 1.51 12.77
C SER A 26 6.22 1.28 13.47
N ARG A 27 5.56 0.14 13.18
CA ARG A 27 4.26 -0.26 13.73
C ARG A 27 4.37 -0.95 15.10
N PHE A 28 5.58 -1.37 15.48
CA PHE A 28 5.87 -2.11 16.71
C PHE A 28 6.81 -1.34 17.66
N SER A 29 6.84 -0.01 17.54
CA SER A 29 7.72 0.86 18.35
C SER A 29 7.56 0.63 19.85
N ALA A 30 6.37 0.30 20.34
CA ALA A 30 6.12 -0.01 21.76
C ALA A 30 6.82 -1.30 22.26
N LEU A 31 7.35 -2.13 21.37
CA LEU A 31 8.12 -3.33 21.70
C LEU A 31 9.63 -3.14 21.46
N ILE A 32 10.05 -2.04 20.82
CA ILE A 32 11.44 -1.81 20.38
C ILE A 32 12.22 -1.01 21.41
N ASP A 33 13.48 -1.37 21.59
CA ASP A 33 14.48 -0.59 22.29
C ASP A 33 15.07 0.45 21.34
N GLU A 34 14.95 1.73 21.68
CA GLU A 34 15.40 2.83 20.82
C GLU A 34 16.93 2.88 20.61
N ALA A 35 17.69 2.36 21.56
CA ALA A 35 19.14 2.37 21.44
C ALA A 35 19.66 1.26 20.51
N THR A 36 19.00 0.12 20.50
CA THR A 36 19.41 -1.04 19.68
C THR A 36 18.64 -1.16 18.36
N GLY A 37 17.45 -0.56 18.27
CA GLY A 37 16.55 -0.73 17.14
C GLY A 37 15.93 -2.13 17.01
N LYS A 38 15.98 -2.94 18.09
CA LYS A 38 15.49 -4.31 18.15
C LYS A 38 14.45 -4.48 19.26
N ALA A 39 13.81 -5.64 19.33
CA ALA A 39 12.87 -5.95 20.40
C ALA A 39 13.55 -5.78 21.78
N ARG A 40 12.86 -5.10 22.71
CA ARG A 40 13.32 -4.96 24.09
C ARG A 40 13.37 -6.31 24.79
N ASP A 41 14.33 -6.49 25.69
CA ASP A 41 14.37 -7.65 26.57
C ASP A 41 13.06 -7.81 27.33
N GLY A 42 12.47 -9.00 27.27
CA GLY A 42 11.20 -9.31 27.91
C GLY A 42 9.96 -8.65 27.30
N ALA A 43 10.07 -7.96 26.16
CA ALA A 43 8.92 -7.37 25.48
C ALA A 43 8.02 -8.44 24.82
N ILE A 44 8.59 -9.55 24.38
CA ILE A 44 7.90 -10.66 23.73
C ILE A 44 8.20 -11.93 24.51
N VAL A 45 7.21 -12.48 25.18
CA VAL A 45 7.39 -13.61 26.10
C VAL A 45 6.49 -14.78 25.68
N LYS A 46 7.10 -15.93 25.41
CA LYS A 46 6.36 -17.19 25.30
C LYS A 46 5.93 -17.62 26.70
N VAL A 47 4.63 -17.68 26.95
CA VAL A 47 4.06 -18.17 28.22
C VAL A 47 3.90 -19.69 28.19
N ASP A 48 3.34 -20.19 27.07
CA ASP A 48 3.19 -21.62 26.77
C ASP A 48 3.13 -21.80 25.24
N ASP A 49 2.81 -23.00 24.76
CA ASP A 49 2.82 -23.29 23.30
C ASP A 49 1.72 -22.58 22.51
N LEU A 50 0.70 -22.03 23.18
CA LEU A 50 -0.43 -21.35 22.55
C LEU A 50 -0.56 -19.87 22.98
N THR A 51 0.31 -19.40 23.88
CA THR A 51 0.19 -18.10 24.51
C THR A 51 1.49 -17.30 24.39
N VAL A 52 1.41 -16.11 23.81
CA VAL A 52 2.49 -15.11 23.78
C VAL A 52 2.01 -13.86 24.51
N GLN A 53 2.81 -13.35 25.41
CA GLN A 53 2.57 -12.09 26.12
C GLN A 53 3.44 -10.99 25.52
N LEU A 54 2.82 -9.84 25.21
CA LEU A 54 3.50 -8.63 24.75
C LEU A 54 3.52 -7.60 25.88
N ASN A 55 4.72 -7.18 26.31
CA ASN A 55 4.92 -6.17 27.32
C ASN A 55 5.27 -4.84 26.66
N LEU A 56 4.26 -4.00 26.42
CA LEU A 56 4.40 -2.73 25.73
C LEU A 56 5.07 -1.68 26.62
N SER A 57 5.91 -0.81 26.05
CA SER A 57 6.51 0.34 26.78
C SER A 57 5.52 1.47 27.01
N ALA A 58 4.47 1.55 26.19
CA ALA A 58 3.36 2.50 26.30
C ALA A 58 2.10 1.86 25.72
N PRO A 59 0.88 2.32 26.11
CA PRO A 59 -0.35 1.87 25.50
C PRO A 59 -0.34 2.10 23.98
N ASP A 60 -0.70 1.07 23.23
CA ASP A 60 -0.78 1.10 21.77
C ASP A 60 -2.04 0.36 21.31
N ILE A 61 -3.06 1.11 20.91
CA ILE A 61 -4.32 0.55 20.40
C ILE A 61 -4.18 -0.11 19.04
N ALA A 62 -3.13 0.26 18.28
CA ALA A 62 -2.89 -0.22 16.92
C ALA A 62 -2.12 -1.54 16.85
N ILE A 63 -1.56 -2.03 17.98
CA ILE A 63 -0.68 -3.20 17.99
C ILE A 63 -1.33 -4.45 17.37
N ILE A 64 -2.61 -4.70 17.65
CA ILE A 64 -3.34 -5.86 17.10
C ILE A 64 -3.74 -5.63 15.63
N PRO A 65 -4.37 -4.51 15.23
CA PRO A 65 -4.62 -4.21 13.83
C PRO A 65 -3.35 -4.27 12.96
N ASN A 66 -2.21 -3.81 13.46
CA ASN A 66 -0.93 -3.84 12.75
C ASN A 66 -0.45 -5.28 12.44
N MET A 67 -0.86 -6.28 13.22
CA MET A 67 -0.57 -7.69 12.94
C MET A 67 -1.38 -8.26 11.77
N ALA A 68 -2.43 -7.57 11.34
CA ALA A 68 -3.26 -7.96 10.20
C ALA A 68 -2.95 -7.15 8.93
N ASP A 69 -2.02 -6.20 8.99
CA ASP A 69 -1.62 -5.40 7.83
C ASP A 69 -0.78 -6.23 6.84
N TYR A 70 -0.82 -5.89 5.55
CA TYR A 70 -0.19 -6.66 4.47
C TYR A 70 1.31 -6.96 4.66
N PRO A 71 2.14 -6.11 5.31
CA PRO A 71 3.54 -6.45 5.54
C PRO A 71 3.75 -7.44 6.70
N ALA A 72 2.72 -7.72 7.51
CA ALA A 72 2.77 -8.62 8.66
C ALA A 72 2.73 -10.09 8.24
N LEU A 73 3.51 -10.47 7.23
CA LEU A 73 3.59 -11.86 6.78
C LEU A 73 4.24 -12.74 7.82
N VAL A 74 3.51 -13.77 8.24
CA VAL A 74 3.98 -14.77 9.18
C VAL A 74 4.70 -15.87 8.39
N VAL A 75 5.99 -16.03 8.66
CA VAL A 75 6.84 -17.05 8.05
C VAL A 75 7.22 -18.11 9.07
N HIS A 76 7.54 -19.32 8.59
CA HIS A 76 8.07 -20.36 9.45
C HIS A 76 9.44 -19.98 10.01
N ARG A 77 9.76 -20.39 11.23
CA ARG A 77 11.03 -20.05 11.93
C ARG A 77 12.31 -20.46 11.18
N SER A 78 12.23 -21.42 10.24
CA SER A 78 13.37 -21.76 9.36
C SER A 78 13.60 -20.74 8.23
N TYR A 79 12.84 -19.67 8.16
CA TYR A 79 12.93 -18.66 7.09
C TYR A 79 14.34 -18.08 6.93
N GLU A 80 14.95 -17.67 8.05
CA GLU A 80 16.30 -17.10 8.02
C GLU A 80 17.37 -18.15 7.67
N GLU A 81 17.21 -19.38 8.14
CA GLU A 81 18.12 -20.51 7.84
C GLU A 81 18.14 -20.86 6.35
N THR A 82 17.07 -20.53 5.62
CA THR A 82 16.92 -20.77 4.17
C THR A 82 17.22 -19.52 3.33
N GLY A 83 17.98 -18.58 3.88
CA GLY A 83 18.40 -17.36 3.20
C GLY A 83 17.28 -16.34 2.96
N SER A 84 16.25 -16.35 3.80
CA SER A 84 15.09 -15.45 3.73
C SER A 84 14.35 -15.50 2.38
N ASN A 85 14.32 -16.67 1.74
CA ASN A 85 13.68 -16.89 0.45
C ASN A 85 12.44 -17.77 0.59
N LEU A 86 11.25 -17.15 0.49
CA LEU A 86 9.97 -17.84 0.60
C LEU A 86 9.73 -18.85 -0.54
N ALA A 87 10.20 -18.57 -1.75
CA ALA A 87 10.03 -19.48 -2.88
C ALA A 87 10.87 -20.75 -2.73
N ALA A 88 12.03 -20.66 -2.04
CA ALA A 88 12.87 -21.83 -1.75
C ALA A 88 12.34 -22.70 -0.61
N ASN A 89 11.59 -22.10 0.33
CA ASN A 89 11.00 -22.82 1.46
C ASN A 89 9.59 -22.28 1.80
N PRO A 90 8.60 -22.60 0.97
CA PRO A 90 7.25 -22.02 1.06
C PRO A 90 6.40 -22.73 2.12
N ILE A 91 6.74 -22.61 3.39
CA ILE A 91 5.99 -23.21 4.50
C ILE A 91 4.91 -22.23 4.97
N GLY A 92 3.65 -22.60 4.79
CA GLY A 92 2.48 -21.85 5.23
C GLY A 92 1.43 -22.70 5.95
N THR A 93 0.41 -22.05 6.49
CA THR A 93 -0.75 -22.67 7.15
C THR A 93 -2.03 -22.59 6.31
N GLY A 94 -1.92 -22.06 5.08
CA GLY A 94 -3.04 -21.88 4.17
C GLY A 94 -3.53 -23.18 3.52
N PRO A 95 -4.62 -23.11 2.75
CA PRO A 95 -5.23 -24.28 2.09
C PRO A 95 -4.44 -24.78 0.88
N PHE A 96 -3.52 -23.98 0.38
CA PHE A 96 -2.70 -24.27 -0.79
C PHE A 96 -1.21 -24.33 -0.45
N GLU A 97 -0.46 -25.06 -1.25
CA GLU A 97 1.01 -25.15 -1.23
C GLU A 97 1.56 -24.59 -2.54
N LEU A 98 2.71 -23.92 -2.48
CA LEU A 98 3.39 -23.43 -3.66
C LEU A 98 4.01 -24.61 -4.42
N GLU A 99 3.58 -24.83 -5.66
CA GLU A 99 4.15 -25.85 -6.55
C GLU A 99 5.26 -25.26 -7.42
N SER A 100 5.03 -24.06 -7.97
CA SER A 100 6.00 -23.38 -8.82
C SER A 100 5.89 -21.87 -8.71
N HIS A 101 7.01 -21.17 -8.94
CA HIS A 101 7.07 -19.72 -8.99
C HIS A 101 8.16 -19.27 -9.95
N ALA A 102 7.78 -18.50 -10.96
CA ALA A 102 8.68 -17.86 -11.91
C ALA A 102 8.45 -16.34 -11.83
N VAL A 103 9.42 -15.60 -11.30
CA VAL A 103 9.34 -14.15 -11.09
C VAL A 103 9.02 -13.44 -12.41
N GLY A 104 8.06 -12.54 -12.41
CA GLY A 104 7.61 -11.77 -13.60
C GLY A 104 6.94 -12.64 -14.67
N SER A 105 6.41 -13.81 -14.33
CA SER A 105 5.76 -14.71 -15.27
C SER A 105 4.54 -15.39 -14.65
N ALA A 106 4.74 -16.36 -13.73
CA ALA A 106 3.64 -17.13 -13.18
C ALA A 106 3.95 -17.72 -11.81
N ALA A 107 2.89 -18.02 -11.05
CA ALA A 107 2.97 -18.89 -9.88
C ALA A 107 1.80 -19.88 -9.87
N ARG A 108 2.06 -21.09 -9.42
CA ARG A 108 1.04 -22.12 -9.27
C ARG A 108 1.01 -22.64 -7.85
N LEU A 109 -0.18 -22.61 -7.25
CA LEU A 109 -0.46 -23.17 -5.94
C LEU A 109 -1.41 -24.34 -6.11
N VAL A 110 -1.14 -25.44 -5.39
CA VAL A 110 -1.98 -26.63 -5.41
C VAL A 110 -2.64 -26.85 -4.07
N ARG A 111 -3.84 -27.43 -4.08
CA ARG A 111 -4.56 -27.76 -2.85
C ARG A 111 -3.74 -28.68 -1.97
N ARG A 112 -3.62 -28.32 -0.69
CA ARG A 112 -2.98 -29.15 0.32
C ARG A 112 -3.75 -30.46 0.52
N THR A 113 -3.02 -31.58 0.55
CA THR A 113 -3.60 -32.91 0.69
C THR A 113 -3.26 -33.59 2.04
N ASN A 114 -2.44 -32.95 2.86
CA ASN A 114 -1.92 -33.52 4.11
C ASN A 114 -2.82 -33.27 5.34
N GLY A 115 -4.12 -33.12 5.14
CA GLY A 115 -5.10 -32.97 6.19
C GLY A 115 -6.16 -31.89 5.86
N ALA A 116 -7.15 -31.76 6.73
CA ALA A 116 -8.16 -30.72 6.59
C ALA A 116 -7.57 -29.34 6.97
N TRP A 117 -7.88 -28.35 6.16
CA TRP A 117 -7.55 -26.97 6.51
C TRP A 117 -8.48 -26.44 7.61
N TRP A 118 -7.94 -25.69 8.54
CA TRP A 118 -8.68 -25.15 9.69
C TRP A 118 -9.81 -24.15 9.32
N GLY A 119 -9.72 -23.52 8.13
CA GLY A 119 -10.70 -22.56 7.65
C GLY A 119 -11.89 -23.16 6.88
N GLY A 120 -11.97 -24.50 6.78
CA GLY A 120 -13.08 -25.18 6.15
C GLY A 120 -12.75 -25.95 4.87
N GLU A 121 -13.74 -26.16 4.02
CA GLU A 121 -13.59 -26.93 2.79
C GLU A 121 -12.93 -26.10 1.68
N VAL A 122 -12.06 -26.72 0.91
CA VAL A 122 -11.32 -26.10 -0.21
C VAL A 122 -11.83 -26.73 -1.50
N TYR A 123 -12.44 -25.92 -2.35
CA TYR A 123 -13.12 -26.40 -3.56
C TYR A 123 -12.24 -26.43 -4.81
N LEU A 124 -11.22 -25.55 -4.89
CA LEU A 124 -10.30 -25.49 -6.02
C LEU A 124 -9.17 -26.50 -5.86
N ASP A 125 -8.76 -27.15 -6.94
CA ASP A 125 -7.62 -28.04 -6.97
C ASP A 125 -6.29 -27.28 -7.06
N ALA A 126 -6.30 -26.17 -7.78
CA ALA A 126 -5.13 -25.28 -7.93
C ALA A 126 -5.57 -23.82 -8.15
N ILE A 127 -4.64 -22.89 -7.94
CA ILE A 127 -4.73 -21.49 -8.31
C ILE A 127 -3.48 -21.17 -9.12
N GLU A 128 -3.68 -20.64 -10.33
CA GLU A 128 -2.59 -20.19 -11.20
C GLU A 128 -2.61 -18.66 -11.29
N PHE A 129 -1.50 -18.04 -10.95
CA PHE A 129 -1.29 -16.61 -11.12
C PHE A 129 -0.47 -16.39 -12.37
N THR A 130 -0.94 -15.55 -13.26
CA THR A 130 -0.23 -15.14 -14.47
C THR A 130 0.07 -13.64 -14.39
N ASP A 131 1.34 -13.28 -14.58
CA ASP A 131 1.73 -11.88 -14.68
C ASP A 131 1.47 -11.37 -16.11
N LEU A 132 0.47 -10.52 -16.26
CA LEU A 132 0.08 -9.92 -17.54
C LEU A 132 0.80 -8.58 -17.80
N GLY A 133 1.67 -8.15 -16.91
CA GLY A 133 2.32 -6.84 -16.97
C GLY A 133 1.37 -5.68 -16.65
N ASN A 134 1.74 -4.47 -17.08
CA ASN A 134 1.01 -3.25 -16.74
C ASN A 134 0.15 -2.70 -17.90
N ASP A 135 0.12 -3.38 -19.07
CA ASP A 135 -0.71 -2.96 -20.19
C ASP A 135 -2.12 -3.54 -20.04
N PRO A 136 -3.14 -2.72 -19.76
CA PRO A 136 -4.50 -3.22 -19.54
C PRO A 136 -5.14 -3.83 -20.79
N THR A 137 -4.58 -3.60 -21.99
CA THR A 137 -5.05 -4.27 -23.20
C THR A 137 -4.72 -5.76 -23.21
N VAL A 138 -3.64 -6.15 -22.54
CA VAL A 138 -3.27 -7.58 -22.36
C VAL A 138 -4.28 -8.27 -21.46
N GLU A 139 -4.70 -7.62 -20.37
CA GLU A 139 -5.76 -8.12 -19.49
C GLU A 139 -7.08 -8.30 -20.25
N LEU A 140 -7.52 -7.28 -21.01
CA LEU A 140 -8.75 -7.35 -21.80
C LEU A 140 -8.71 -8.51 -22.81
N ASN A 141 -7.59 -8.72 -23.47
CA ASN A 141 -7.41 -9.82 -24.43
C ASN A 141 -7.42 -11.18 -23.73
N ALA A 142 -6.79 -11.32 -22.56
CA ALA A 142 -6.79 -12.56 -21.78
C ALA A 142 -8.22 -12.93 -21.33
N TRP A 143 -9.01 -11.94 -20.90
CA TRP A 143 -10.43 -12.13 -20.60
C TRP A 143 -11.24 -12.57 -21.83
N ALA A 144 -11.06 -11.90 -22.97
CA ALA A 144 -11.77 -12.20 -24.21
C ALA A 144 -11.40 -13.59 -24.76
N ALA A 145 -10.18 -14.06 -24.53
CA ALA A 145 -9.72 -15.38 -24.90
C ALA A 145 -10.17 -16.49 -23.93
N GLY A 146 -10.57 -16.13 -22.70
CA GLY A 146 -10.87 -17.09 -21.63
C GLY A 146 -9.63 -17.68 -20.99
N ASP A 147 -8.51 -16.95 -21.03
CA ASP A 147 -7.23 -17.38 -20.46
C ASP A 147 -7.15 -17.15 -18.94
N ILE A 148 -8.02 -16.29 -18.40
CA ILE A 148 -8.12 -15.99 -16.98
C ILE A 148 -9.57 -16.05 -16.49
N ASP A 149 -9.75 -16.45 -15.22
CA ASP A 149 -11.06 -16.60 -14.55
C ASP A 149 -11.34 -15.49 -13.55
N LEU A 150 -10.29 -14.83 -13.05
CA LEU A 150 -10.37 -13.80 -12.02
C LEU A 150 -9.26 -12.77 -12.19
N ASN A 151 -9.59 -11.49 -12.00
CA ASN A 151 -8.61 -10.45 -11.72
C ASN A 151 -8.95 -9.76 -10.39
N GLN A 152 -7.91 -9.43 -9.62
CA GLN A 152 -8.09 -8.77 -8.32
C GLN A 152 -8.46 -7.28 -8.48
N GLN A 153 -7.87 -6.62 -9.47
CA GLN A 153 -8.07 -5.19 -9.73
C GLN A 153 -7.88 -4.90 -11.21
N SER A 154 -8.94 -4.45 -11.85
CA SER A 154 -8.90 -4.04 -13.26
C SER A 154 -8.66 -2.53 -13.38
N SER A 155 -8.07 -2.12 -14.49
CA SER A 155 -7.89 -0.70 -14.82
C SER A 155 -9.24 -0.01 -15.03
N GLU A 156 -9.44 1.15 -14.40
CA GLU A 156 -10.67 1.93 -14.45
C GLU A 156 -11.07 2.32 -15.88
N ASN A 157 -10.08 2.53 -16.74
CA ASN A 157 -10.29 2.94 -18.14
C ASN A 157 -10.87 1.83 -19.01
N PHE A 158 -10.82 0.58 -18.58
CA PHE A 158 -11.26 -0.60 -19.32
C PHE A 158 -12.53 -1.26 -18.77
N ILE A 159 -13.11 -0.74 -17.70
CA ILE A 159 -14.27 -1.33 -17.04
C ILE A 159 -15.45 -1.47 -18.01
N ASP A 160 -15.72 -0.46 -18.85
CA ASP A 160 -16.83 -0.50 -19.80
C ASP A 160 -16.62 -1.57 -20.88
N GLN A 161 -15.37 -1.81 -21.31
CA GLN A 161 -15.02 -2.88 -22.23
C GLN A 161 -15.15 -4.26 -21.57
N LEU A 162 -14.73 -4.40 -20.32
CA LEU A 162 -14.87 -5.62 -19.53
C LEU A 162 -16.35 -5.95 -19.27
N ASP A 163 -17.17 -4.95 -18.95
CA ASP A 163 -18.62 -5.10 -18.82
C ASP A 163 -19.25 -5.55 -20.16
N ALA A 164 -18.78 -5.01 -21.30
CA ALA A 164 -19.31 -5.32 -22.62
C ALA A 164 -19.07 -6.77 -23.07
N ILE A 165 -18.04 -7.44 -22.58
CA ILE A 165 -17.79 -8.88 -22.82
C ILE A 165 -18.52 -9.80 -21.84
N GLY A 166 -19.36 -9.24 -20.96
CA GLY A 166 -20.27 -9.99 -20.10
C GLY A 166 -19.65 -10.57 -18.83
N LEU A 167 -18.54 -10.01 -18.35
CA LEU A 167 -17.92 -10.42 -17.09
C LEU A 167 -18.76 -10.03 -15.87
N THR A 168 -18.65 -10.81 -14.81
CA THR A 168 -19.26 -10.45 -13.52
C THR A 168 -18.34 -9.47 -12.79
N ARG A 169 -18.78 -8.22 -12.68
CA ARG A 169 -18.08 -7.19 -11.91
C ARG A 169 -18.43 -7.26 -10.43
N ASN A 170 -17.42 -7.23 -9.58
CA ASN A 170 -17.55 -7.00 -8.14
C ASN A 170 -16.86 -5.68 -7.80
N GLU A 171 -17.63 -4.74 -7.26
CA GLU A 171 -17.13 -3.41 -6.88
C GLU A 171 -17.36 -3.18 -5.40
N ILE A 172 -16.33 -2.76 -4.70
CA ILE A 172 -16.39 -2.51 -3.26
C ILE A 172 -15.69 -1.20 -2.93
N ALA A 173 -16.35 -0.37 -2.13
CA ALA A 173 -15.69 0.78 -1.51
C ALA A 173 -14.76 0.32 -0.39
N THR A 174 -13.50 0.71 -0.47
CA THR A 174 -12.49 0.41 0.54
C THR A 174 -12.00 1.69 1.22
N ALA A 175 -11.22 1.55 2.30
CA ALA A 175 -10.51 2.67 2.94
C ALA A 175 -9.25 3.12 2.17
N ASN A 176 -8.97 2.52 1.02
CA ASN A 176 -7.86 2.92 0.17
C ASN A 176 -8.06 4.36 -0.32
N THR A 177 -7.07 5.20 -0.09
CA THR A 177 -7.09 6.60 -0.53
C THR A 177 -5.90 6.87 -1.41
N VAL A 178 -6.14 7.38 -2.63
CA VAL A 178 -5.08 7.91 -3.48
C VAL A 178 -4.56 9.19 -2.85
N VAL A 179 -3.27 9.27 -2.58
CA VAL A 179 -2.66 10.41 -1.89
C VAL A 179 -1.47 10.96 -2.66
N ALA A 180 -1.37 12.28 -2.76
CA ALA A 180 -0.16 12.98 -3.13
C ALA A 180 0.60 13.33 -1.84
N ARG A 181 1.72 12.65 -1.58
CA ARG A 181 2.40 12.69 -0.29
C ARG A 181 3.67 13.52 -0.33
N MET A 182 3.71 14.56 0.46
CA MET A 182 4.90 15.38 0.67
C MET A 182 5.73 14.85 1.83
N ASN A 183 7.03 14.66 1.63
CA ASN A 183 7.94 14.24 2.68
C ASN A 183 8.26 15.40 3.63
N VAL A 184 7.65 15.40 4.79
CA VAL A 184 7.76 16.48 5.79
C VAL A 184 9.17 16.62 6.41
N GLN A 185 10.08 15.68 6.13
CA GLN A 185 11.47 15.74 6.59
C GLN A 185 12.41 16.35 5.55
N GLN A 186 11.90 16.69 4.36
CA GLN A 186 12.69 17.25 3.26
C GLN A 186 12.21 18.65 2.89
N GLU A 187 13.18 19.52 2.60
CA GLU A 187 12.89 20.85 2.04
C GLU A 187 12.31 20.73 0.61
N PRO A 188 11.33 21.55 0.26
CA PRO A 188 10.74 22.64 1.04
C PRO A 188 9.55 22.21 1.91
N TYR A 189 9.25 20.91 2.00
CA TYR A 189 8.04 20.40 2.64
C TYR A 189 8.12 20.32 4.17
N THR A 190 9.26 20.65 4.79
CA THR A 190 9.37 20.94 6.23
C THR A 190 8.50 22.13 6.62
N ASP A 191 8.34 23.12 5.74
CA ASP A 191 7.46 24.27 5.96
C ASP A 191 5.99 23.90 5.71
N LYS A 192 5.17 24.02 6.74
CA LYS A 192 3.73 23.75 6.67
C LYS A 192 3.01 24.61 5.62
N ARG A 193 3.47 25.85 5.41
CA ARG A 193 2.87 26.78 4.43
C ARG A 193 2.98 26.26 3.01
N VAL A 194 4.12 25.64 2.68
CA VAL A 194 4.33 24.98 1.37
C VAL A 194 3.32 23.85 1.17
N ARG A 195 3.13 23.00 2.17
CA ARG A 195 2.16 21.89 2.08
C ARG A 195 0.72 22.39 1.94
N GLN A 196 0.38 23.43 2.69
CA GLN A 196 -0.94 24.09 2.60
C GLN A 196 -1.15 24.80 1.27
N ALA A 197 -0.10 25.33 0.65
CA ALA A 197 -0.17 25.95 -0.68
C ALA A 197 -0.52 24.91 -1.74
N ILE A 198 0.17 23.78 -1.75
CA ILE A 198 -0.14 22.66 -2.67
C ILE A 198 -1.58 22.19 -2.46
N GLN A 199 -2.00 22.02 -1.22
CA GLN A 199 -3.37 21.63 -0.89
C GLN A 199 -4.41 22.64 -1.39
N ALA A 200 -4.16 23.95 -1.24
CA ALA A 200 -5.06 25.00 -1.70
C ALA A 200 -5.12 25.13 -3.24
N ALA A 201 -4.08 24.68 -3.94
CA ALA A 201 -4.02 24.72 -5.40
C ALA A 201 -4.84 23.62 -6.09
N VAL A 202 -5.28 22.58 -5.37
CA VAL A 202 -5.89 21.37 -5.93
C VAL A 202 -7.34 21.21 -5.49
N ASP A 203 -8.22 20.90 -6.44
CA ASP A 203 -9.58 20.43 -6.22
C ASP A 203 -9.60 18.90 -6.37
N ASN A 204 -9.89 18.19 -5.28
CA ASN A 204 -9.91 16.73 -5.25
C ASN A 204 -11.03 16.13 -6.10
N ALA A 205 -12.13 16.86 -6.36
CA ALA A 205 -13.20 16.38 -7.25
C ALA A 205 -12.70 16.25 -8.69
N ILE A 206 -11.87 17.20 -9.14
CA ILE A 206 -11.24 17.12 -10.46
C ILE A 206 -10.24 15.96 -10.53
N VAL A 207 -9.51 15.71 -9.43
CA VAL A 207 -8.58 14.56 -9.36
C VAL A 207 -9.34 13.23 -9.40
N LEU A 208 -10.49 13.12 -8.73
CA LEU A 208 -11.36 11.95 -8.79
C LEU A 208 -11.86 11.71 -10.23
N GLU A 209 -12.35 12.76 -10.88
CA GLU A 209 -12.90 12.66 -12.23
C GLU A 209 -11.84 12.24 -13.26
N LEU A 210 -10.69 12.92 -13.26
CA LEU A 210 -9.64 12.69 -14.25
C LEU A 210 -8.71 11.52 -13.91
N GLY A 211 -8.55 11.21 -12.63
CA GLY A 211 -7.64 10.17 -12.16
C GLY A 211 -8.22 8.77 -12.21
N ILE A 212 -9.50 8.62 -11.88
CA ILE A 212 -10.19 7.32 -11.82
C ILE A 212 -11.60 7.37 -12.43
N SER A 213 -11.84 8.26 -13.40
CA SER A 213 -13.11 8.37 -14.15
C SER A 213 -14.34 8.54 -13.24
N GLY A 214 -14.20 9.30 -12.14
CA GLY A 214 -15.28 9.54 -11.16
C GLY A 214 -15.64 8.32 -10.31
N ARG A 215 -14.92 7.21 -10.41
CA ARG A 215 -15.20 5.96 -9.67
C ARG A 215 -14.62 6.03 -8.27
N GLY A 216 -15.44 6.26 -7.27
CA GLY A 216 -15.04 6.39 -5.88
C GLY A 216 -15.66 7.58 -5.17
N SER A 217 -15.00 8.07 -4.14
CA SER A 217 -15.43 9.24 -3.37
C SER A 217 -14.34 10.30 -3.30
N VAL A 218 -14.74 11.58 -3.28
CA VAL A 218 -13.81 12.68 -3.11
C VAL A 218 -13.15 12.59 -1.74
N ALA A 219 -11.82 12.53 -1.70
CA ALA A 219 -11.07 12.54 -0.45
C ALA A 219 -10.99 13.96 0.14
N GLU A 220 -10.97 14.07 1.47
CA GLU A 220 -11.06 15.33 2.22
C GLU A 220 -9.71 15.79 2.79
N ASN A 221 -8.59 15.35 2.22
CA ASN A 221 -7.22 15.63 2.66
C ASN A 221 -6.88 15.14 4.08
N HIS A 222 -7.54 14.07 4.52
CA HIS A 222 -7.21 13.31 5.73
C HIS A 222 -7.48 11.82 5.50
N HIS A 223 -6.95 10.95 6.38
CA HIS A 223 -6.99 9.50 6.18
C HIS A 223 -8.27 8.82 6.69
N VAL A 224 -9.16 9.55 7.35
CA VAL A 224 -10.42 9.01 7.87
C VAL A 224 -11.52 9.28 6.85
N SER A 225 -11.98 8.24 6.17
CA SER A 225 -13.03 8.33 5.15
C SER A 225 -14.43 8.09 5.75
N PRO A 226 -15.52 8.42 5.03
CA PRO A 226 -16.90 8.22 5.53
C PRO A 226 -17.27 6.77 5.88
N ILE A 227 -16.48 5.78 5.45
CA ILE A 227 -16.70 4.37 5.82
C ILE A 227 -16.14 3.99 7.20
N HIS A 228 -15.32 4.85 7.82
CA HIS A 228 -14.79 4.60 9.16
C HIS A 228 -15.76 5.05 10.24
N PRO A 229 -15.90 4.28 11.34
CA PRO A 229 -16.74 4.69 12.47
C PRO A 229 -16.34 6.01 13.12
N GLU A 230 -15.06 6.37 13.03
CA GLU A 230 -14.48 7.58 13.61
C GLU A 230 -14.58 8.80 12.67
N TYR A 231 -15.25 8.66 11.53
CA TYR A 231 -15.40 9.77 10.58
C TYR A 231 -16.15 10.95 11.20
N ALA A 232 -15.61 12.12 10.99
CA ALA A 232 -16.26 13.38 11.32
C ALA A 232 -16.26 14.28 10.08
N GLU A 233 -17.42 14.81 9.74
CA GLU A 233 -17.53 15.77 8.63
C GLU A 233 -16.79 17.07 9.00
N LEU A 234 -15.80 17.42 8.20
CA LEU A 234 -15.02 18.64 8.35
C LEU A 234 -15.46 19.67 7.29
N PRO A 235 -15.21 20.97 7.50
CA PRO A 235 -15.47 21.98 6.49
C PRO A 235 -14.76 21.64 5.18
N LYS A 236 -15.51 21.59 4.09
CA LYS A 236 -14.97 21.30 2.75
C LYS A 236 -13.93 22.33 2.37
N GLN A 237 -12.79 21.85 1.93
CA GLN A 237 -11.78 22.72 1.34
C GLN A 237 -12.18 23.06 -0.09
N VAL A 238 -12.07 24.36 -0.39
CA VAL A 238 -12.30 24.89 -1.74
C VAL A 238 -10.94 25.25 -2.33
N ARG A 239 -10.74 24.93 -3.59
CA ARG A 239 -9.55 25.33 -4.33
C ARG A 239 -9.40 26.86 -4.30
N ASP A 240 -8.22 27.34 -3.91
CA ASP A 240 -7.89 28.76 -3.79
C ASP A 240 -6.46 29.05 -4.30
N PRO A 241 -6.30 29.27 -5.63
CA PRO A 241 -5.00 29.58 -6.22
C PRO A 241 -4.35 30.85 -5.68
N ALA A 242 -5.13 31.85 -5.29
CA ALA A 242 -4.59 33.09 -4.75
C ALA A 242 -3.96 32.86 -3.37
N ARG A 243 -4.64 32.10 -2.51
CA ARG A 243 -4.10 31.69 -1.22
C ARG A 243 -2.86 30.81 -1.39
N ALA A 244 -2.86 29.89 -2.38
CA ALA A 244 -1.72 29.03 -2.65
C ALA A 244 -0.46 29.86 -2.97
N LYS A 245 -0.58 30.86 -3.85
CA LYS A 245 0.52 31.79 -4.16
C LYS A 245 0.99 32.59 -2.94
N ALA A 246 0.07 33.20 -2.20
CA ALA A 246 0.41 33.97 -1.01
C ALA A 246 1.20 33.13 0.01
N LEU A 247 0.80 31.89 0.25
CA LEU A 247 1.52 30.98 1.16
C LEU A 247 2.93 30.66 0.66
N LEU A 248 3.14 30.49 -0.66
CA LEU A 248 4.47 30.27 -1.22
C LEU A 248 5.35 31.54 -1.17
N GLU A 249 4.78 32.70 -1.39
CA GLU A 249 5.47 33.99 -1.22
C GLU A 249 5.92 34.16 0.24
N GLU A 250 5.03 33.95 1.21
CA GLU A 250 5.35 34.00 2.63
C GLU A 250 6.41 32.98 3.07
N ALA A 251 6.45 31.82 2.40
CA ALA A 251 7.46 30.80 2.63
C ALA A 251 8.77 31.06 1.87
N GLY A 252 8.86 32.10 1.04
CA GLY A 252 10.01 32.38 0.18
C GLY A 252 10.23 31.33 -0.91
N LYS A 253 9.16 30.72 -1.39
CA LYS A 253 9.17 29.61 -2.36
C LYS A 253 8.32 29.91 -3.61
N ALA A 254 8.05 31.18 -3.92
CA ALA A 254 7.21 31.58 -5.04
C ALA A 254 7.70 31.04 -6.39
N ASP A 255 9.02 31.00 -6.60
CA ASP A 255 9.65 30.52 -7.84
C ASP A 255 10.15 29.07 -7.75
N TYR A 256 9.89 28.35 -6.66
CA TYR A 256 10.36 26.98 -6.49
C TYR A 256 9.66 26.04 -7.48
N GLU A 257 10.44 25.20 -8.19
CA GLU A 257 9.91 24.13 -9.03
C GLU A 257 9.73 22.86 -8.22
N PHE A 258 8.49 22.46 -8.03
CA PHE A 258 8.14 21.20 -7.38
C PHE A 258 8.30 20.03 -8.36
N ASP A 259 8.64 18.83 -7.87
CA ASP A 259 8.70 17.62 -8.68
C ASP A 259 7.69 16.60 -8.13
N LEU A 260 6.58 16.39 -8.85
CA LEU A 260 5.56 15.42 -8.50
C LEU A 260 5.86 14.09 -9.20
N ILE A 261 6.20 13.09 -8.40
CA ILE A 261 6.64 11.78 -8.86
C ILE A 261 5.50 10.77 -8.78
N SER A 262 5.32 9.97 -9.82
CA SER A 262 4.41 8.82 -9.81
C SER A 262 5.05 7.59 -10.44
N ILE A 263 4.46 6.43 -10.19
CA ILE A 263 4.73 5.22 -10.97
C ILE A 263 4.02 5.26 -12.32
N ASP A 264 4.43 4.36 -13.21
CA ASP A 264 3.91 4.18 -14.57
C ASP A 264 2.60 3.36 -14.62
N GLN A 265 1.78 3.47 -13.59
CA GLN A 265 0.46 2.84 -13.48
C GLN A 265 -0.66 3.84 -13.76
N ASP A 266 -1.70 3.44 -14.50
CA ASP A 266 -2.76 4.29 -15.05
C ASP A 266 -3.30 5.36 -14.08
N TYR A 267 -3.95 4.96 -13.02
CA TYR A 267 -4.58 5.92 -12.11
C TYR A 267 -3.58 6.78 -11.33
N HIS A 268 -2.36 6.29 -11.09
CA HIS A 268 -1.30 7.09 -10.48
C HIS A 268 -0.84 8.20 -11.41
N GLN A 269 -0.62 7.89 -12.70
CA GLN A 269 -0.26 8.89 -13.70
C GLN A 269 -1.38 9.90 -13.87
N ALA A 270 -2.59 9.44 -14.14
CA ALA A 270 -3.76 10.29 -14.39
C ALA A 270 -4.08 11.21 -13.20
N SER A 271 -4.03 10.69 -11.97
CA SER A 271 -4.24 11.50 -10.75
C SER A 271 -3.14 12.56 -10.59
N CYS A 272 -1.87 12.18 -10.76
CA CYS A 272 -0.77 13.13 -10.66
C CYS A 272 -0.78 14.16 -11.79
N ASP A 273 -1.20 13.80 -12.99
CA ASP A 273 -1.34 14.73 -14.11
C ASP A 273 -2.45 15.74 -13.85
N ALA A 274 -3.59 15.30 -13.29
CA ALA A 274 -4.67 16.19 -12.87
C ALA A 274 -4.24 17.15 -11.75
N ILE A 275 -3.44 16.67 -10.78
CA ILE A 275 -2.87 17.50 -9.72
C ILE A 275 -1.89 18.54 -10.31
N ALA A 276 -0.95 18.09 -11.13
CA ALA A 276 0.07 18.96 -11.72
C ALA A 276 -0.55 20.03 -12.65
N ALA A 277 -1.58 19.65 -13.42
CA ALA A 277 -2.32 20.61 -14.25
C ALA A 277 -2.95 21.73 -13.43
N GLN A 278 -3.59 21.41 -12.31
CA GLN A 278 -4.21 22.39 -11.42
C GLN A 278 -3.19 23.28 -10.71
N ILE A 279 -2.03 22.73 -10.34
CA ILE A 279 -0.93 23.48 -9.72
C ILE A 279 -0.33 24.48 -10.75
N ARG A 280 -0.13 24.06 -12.01
CA ARG A 280 0.31 24.95 -13.10
C ARG A 280 -0.71 26.05 -13.39
N ASP A 281 -2.00 25.68 -13.44
CA ASP A 281 -3.09 26.64 -13.62
C ASP A 281 -3.13 27.69 -12.48
N ALA A 282 -2.76 27.29 -11.27
CA ALA A 282 -2.56 28.21 -10.16
C ALA A 282 -1.29 29.07 -10.32
N GLY A 283 -0.51 28.92 -11.39
CA GLY A 283 0.73 29.64 -11.67
C GLY A 283 1.90 29.26 -10.78
N ILE A 284 1.93 28.01 -10.33
CA ILE A 284 3.00 27.43 -9.50
C ILE A 284 3.82 26.48 -10.39
N ASN A 285 5.14 26.56 -10.28
CA ASN A 285 6.03 25.72 -11.08
C ASN A 285 6.03 24.28 -10.57
N ILE A 286 5.71 23.33 -11.45
CA ILE A 286 5.74 21.91 -11.12
C ILE A 286 6.16 21.08 -12.32
N LYS A 287 7.13 20.20 -12.09
CA LYS A 287 7.58 19.16 -12.99
C LYS A 287 6.83 17.86 -12.67
N ARG A 288 6.56 17.06 -13.69
CA ARG A 288 6.06 15.69 -13.55
C ARG A 288 7.17 14.71 -13.88
N THR A 289 7.38 13.75 -13.00
CA THR A 289 8.33 12.66 -13.16
C THR A 289 7.59 11.33 -13.02
N VAL A 290 7.72 10.47 -14.03
CA VAL A 290 7.16 9.11 -14.03
C VAL A 290 8.31 8.13 -13.96
N ILE A 291 8.26 7.19 -13.04
CA ILE A 291 9.31 6.18 -12.86
C ILE A 291 8.69 4.77 -12.80
N PRO A 292 9.42 3.72 -13.20
CA PRO A 292 8.93 2.36 -13.10
C PRO A 292 8.56 1.98 -11.67
N GLY A 293 7.44 1.25 -11.49
CA GLY A 293 6.95 0.84 -10.19
C GLY A 293 7.99 0.09 -9.36
N ALA A 294 8.75 -0.82 -9.96
CA ALA A 294 9.81 -1.55 -9.29
C ALA A 294 10.90 -0.64 -8.69
N THR A 295 11.25 0.44 -9.38
CA THR A 295 12.20 1.46 -8.87
C THR A 295 11.57 2.29 -7.76
N PHE A 296 10.33 2.73 -7.97
CA PHE A 296 9.60 3.56 -7.00
C PHE A 296 9.50 2.89 -5.64
N TRP A 297 9.02 1.65 -5.58
CA TRP A 297 8.74 0.97 -4.33
C TRP A 297 9.98 0.67 -3.49
N ASN A 298 11.17 0.61 -4.09
CA ASN A 298 12.42 0.48 -3.34
C ASN A 298 12.78 1.74 -2.53
N ASP A 299 12.41 2.91 -3.05
CA ASP A 299 12.85 4.21 -2.50
C ASP A 299 11.69 5.18 -2.18
N TRP A 300 10.43 4.74 -2.25
CA TRP A 300 9.24 5.59 -2.13
C TRP A 300 9.22 6.48 -0.88
N THR A 301 9.82 6.02 0.23
CA THR A 301 9.91 6.80 1.47
C THR A 301 10.93 7.92 1.41
N LYS A 302 11.82 7.92 0.39
CA LYS A 302 12.89 8.88 0.22
C LYS A 302 12.54 10.01 -0.75
N TYR A 303 11.50 9.83 -1.57
CA TYR A 303 11.08 10.87 -2.52
C TYR A 303 10.47 12.07 -1.78
N PRO A 304 10.71 13.31 -2.29
CA PRO A 304 10.17 14.51 -1.66
C PRO A 304 8.67 14.68 -1.88
N PHE A 305 8.15 14.36 -3.10
CA PHE A 305 6.72 14.58 -3.42
C PHE A 305 6.25 13.70 -4.59
#